data_e2fb2aff83f03f8e81eac80dbf33908f
#
_entry.id   e2fb2aff83f03f8e81eac80dbf33908f
#
_cell.length_a   1.000
_cell.length_b   1.000
_cell.length_c   1.000
_cell.angle_alpha   90.00
_cell.angle_beta   90.00
_cell.angle_gamma   90.00
#
_symmetry.space_group_name_H-M   'P 1'
#
loop_
_entity.id
_entity.type
_entity.pdbx_description
1 polymer ?
#
loop_
_entity_poly.entity_id
_entity_poly.type
_entity_poly.pdbx_seq_one_letter_code
_entity_poly.pdbx_strand_id
1 'polypeptide(L)'
;MYKRQVVNLATALASIDKKVLVIDMDPQYNSSMSFNAYDIDKSIYKVFSNEIQINNAIQGSQIPKLDVISACEDLAAAEYELADDENRNYLLKQYIEEIKNNYDYIFIDTPPTLGLLTISSLTASDEVLIPVQCEFFALEGLSKLIKTIEIVKSNLNSDLKLNGIILTMYDKRNSLSSLIEKEARE
;
A
#
# COMPACT_ATOMS: atom_id res chain seq x y z
N MET A 1 4.50 9.80 -7.16
CA MET A 1 3.75 10.96 -6.65
C MET A 1 2.68 10.59 -5.61
N TYR A 2 2.05 9.40 -5.65
CA TYR A 2 1.01 8.94 -4.68
C TYR A 2 1.52 8.61 -3.27
N LYS A 3 2.81 8.39 -3.10
CA LYS A 3 3.44 7.96 -1.84
C LYS A 3 3.43 9.01 -0.73
N ARG A 4 3.28 10.30 -1.07
CA ARG A 4 3.14 11.36 -0.07
C ARG A 4 1.90 11.21 0.81
N GLN A 5 0.84 10.57 0.31
CA GLN A 5 -0.40 10.38 1.07
C GLN A 5 -0.19 9.38 2.21
N VAL A 6 0.44 8.23 1.93
CA VAL A 6 0.77 7.24 2.97
C VAL A 6 1.68 7.86 4.03
N VAL A 7 2.76 8.54 3.60
CA VAL A 7 3.70 9.20 4.52
C VAL A 7 2.99 10.21 5.42
N ASN A 8 2.18 11.10 4.84
CA ASN A 8 1.48 12.12 5.60
C ASN A 8 0.42 11.56 6.55
N LEU A 9 -0.37 10.58 6.09
CA LEU A 9 -1.43 9.99 6.90
C LEU A 9 -0.86 9.15 8.04
N ALA A 10 0.14 8.33 7.78
CA ALA A 10 0.82 7.54 8.79
C ALA A 10 1.47 8.44 9.86
N THR A 11 2.16 9.51 9.42
CA THR A 11 2.75 10.50 10.34
C THR A 11 1.69 11.21 11.18
N ALA A 12 0.57 11.62 10.57
CA ALA A 12 -0.51 12.28 11.29
C ALA A 12 -1.12 11.38 12.39
N LEU A 13 -1.34 10.09 12.09
CA LEU A 13 -1.85 9.14 13.07
C LEU A 13 -0.83 8.87 14.19
N ALA A 14 0.44 8.74 13.85
CA ALA A 14 1.51 8.58 14.85
C ALA A 14 1.60 9.81 15.77
N SER A 15 1.37 11.03 15.23
CA SER A 15 1.39 12.28 16.01
C SER A 15 0.25 12.42 17.02
N ILE A 16 -0.84 11.66 16.85
CA ILE A 16 -1.95 11.55 17.81
C ILE A 16 -1.89 10.23 18.59
N ASP A 17 -0.68 9.73 18.79
CA ASP A 17 -0.37 8.63 19.71
C ASP A 17 -0.80 7.24 19.24
N LYS A 18 -1.10 7.06 17.95
CA LYS A 18 -1.40 5.74 17.36
C LYS A 18 -0.11 5.00 17.03
N LYS A 19 -0.10 3.69 17.24
CA LYS A 19 0.96 2.81 16.78
C LYS A 19 0.70 2.45 15.31
N VAL A 20 1.61 2.85 14.44
CA VAL A 20 1.45 2.72 12.98
C VAL A 20 2.58 1.89 12.39
N LEU A 21 2.24 0.96 11.52
CA LEU A 21 3.20 0.28 10.65
C LEU A 21 2.94 0.70 9.20
N VAL A 22 4.00 0.98 8.46
CA VAL A 22 3.95 1.14 7.00
C VAL A 22 4.71 -0.01 6.37
N ILE A 23 4.06 -0.75 5.49
CA ILE A 23 4.67 -1.79 4.65
C ILE A 23 4.79 -1.23 3.24
N ASP A 24 6.01 -1.01 2.78
CA ASP A 24 6.28 -0.54 1.41
C ASP A 24 6.34 -1.76 0.47
N MET A 25 5.37 -1.86 -0.44
CA MET A 25 5.26 -2.92 -1.44
C MET A 25 5.69 -2.46 -2.83
N ASP A 26 6.24 -1.24 -2.96
CA ASP A 26 6.73 -0.75 -4.24
C ASP A 26 8.25 -0.99 -4.38
N PRO A 27 8.71 -1.72 -5.41
CA PRO A 27 10.13 -1.93 -5.69
C PRO A 27 10.96 -0.64 -5.80
N GLN A 28 10.31 0.52 -5.98
CA GLN A 28 10.96 1.83 -5.97
C GLN A 28 11.24 2.38 -4.55
N TYR A 29 10.82 1.70 -3.48
CA TYR A 29 11.08 1.95 -2.05
C TYR A 29 11.02 3.43 -1.60
N ASN A 30 10.20 4.25 -2.27
CA ASN A 30 10.15 5.70 -1.98
C ASN A 30 9.53 6.00 -0.60
N SER A 31 8.57 5.19 -0.13
CA SER A 31 8.00 5.35 1.22
C SER A 31 9.02 4.99 2.27
N SER A 32 9.78 3.91 2.08
CA SER A 32 10.90 3.51 2.94
C SER A 32 11.93 4.62 3.09
N MET A 33 12.35 5.22 1.97
CA MET A 33 13.28 6.35 1.97
C MET A 33 12.72 7.59 2.67
N SER A 34 11.41 7.85 2.51
CA SER A 34 10.76 9.01 3.14
C SER A 34 10.76 8.94 4.66
N PHE A 35 10.74 7.74 5.23
CA PHE A 35 10.82 7.49 6.67
C PHE A 35 12.23 7.28 7.20
N ASN A 36 13.25 7.35 6.33
CA ASN A 36 14.64 7.01 6.65
C ASN A 36 14.78 5.60 7.26
N ALA A 37 13.94 4.66 6.83
CA ALA A 37 13.91 3.27 7.25
C ALA A 37 14.13 2.39 6.01
N TYR A 38 15.38 2.28 5.60
CA TYR A 38 15.78 1.50 4.43
C TYR A 38 16.99 0.64 4.78
N ASP A 39 16.70 -0.65 4.97
CA ASP A 39 17.69 -1.70 5.18
C ASP A 39 17.31 -2.88 4.27
N ILE A 40 18.11 -3.16 3.26
CA ILE A 40 17.83 -4.20 2.26
C ILE A 40 17.75 -5.60 2.91
N ASP A 41 18.51 -5.85 3.97
CA ASP A 41 18.51 -7.12 4.68
C ASP A 41 17.26 -7.30 5.55
N LYS A 42 16.46 -6.24 5.73
CA LYS A 42 15.18 -6.23 6.44
C LYS A 42 14.01 -5.86 5.54
N SER A 43 14.13 -6.10 4.25
CA SER A 43 13.06 -5.77 3.31
C SER A 43 11.93 -6.82 3.32
N ILE A 44 10.75 -6.42 2.85
CA ILE A 44 9.63 -7.34 2.65
C ILE A 44 9.97 -8.45 1.64
N TYR A 45 10.89 -8.20 0.70
CA TYR A 45 11.40 -9.22 -0.21
C TYR A 45 12.09 -10.35 0.55
N LYS A 46 12.90 -10.05 1.57
CA LYS A 46 13.56 -11.05 2.41
C LYS A 46 12.57 -11.91 3.23
N VAL A 47 11.40 -11.32 3.54
CA VAL A 47 10.29 -12.08 4.15
C VAL A 47 9.66 -13.02 3.13
N PHE A 48 9.40 -12.54 1.91
CA PHE A 48 8.80 -13.35 0.84
C PHE A 48 9.72 -14.49 0.37
N SER A 49 11.03 -14.27 0.38
CA SER A 49 12.03 -15.33 0.09
C SER A 49 12.28 -16.27 1.28
N ASN A 50 11.56 -16.11 2.40
CA ASN A 50 11.74 -16.89 3.65
C ASN A 50 13.14 -16.80 4.27
N GLU A 51 13.90 -15.75 3.97
CA GLU A 51 15.22 -15.53 4.56
C GLU A 51 15.14 -14.96 5.98
N ILE A 52 14.10 -14.17 6.29
CA ILE A 52 13.85 -13.62 7.62
C ILE A 52 12.37 -13.73 7.99
N GLN A 53 12.09 -13.75 9.29
CA GLN A 53 10.72 -13.62 9.80
C GLN A 53 10.24 -12.17 9.71
N ILE A 54 8.93 -11.95 9.55
CA ILE A 54 8.35 -10.61 9.41
C ILE A 54 8.66 -9.69 10.60
N ASN A 55 8.71 -10.24 11.81
CA ASN A 55 9.08 -9.47 13.01
C ASN A 55 10.50 -8.88 12.92
N ASN A 56 11.43 -9.57 12.25
CA ASN A 56 12.80 -9.11 12.07
C ASN A 56 12.93 -8.06 10.94
N ALA A 57 11.93 -7.95 10.07
CA ALA A 57 11.87 -6.94 9.01
C ALA A 57 11.41 -5.56 9.52
N ILE A 58 10.79 -5.49 10.71
CA ILE A 58 10.28 -4.24 11.27
C ILE A 58 11.44 -3.34 11.66
N GLN A 59 11.42 -2.11 11.17
CA GLN A 59 12.41 -1.06 11.43
C GLN A 59 11.71 0.15 12.06
N GLY A 60 12.26 0.66 13.15
CA GLY A 60 11.78 1.94 13.72
C GLY A 60 12.12 3.10 12.78
N SER A 61 11.19 4.00 12.57
CA SER A 61 11.45 5.25 11.84
C SER A 61 11.92 6.36 12.77
N GLN A 62 12.29 7.52 12.19
CA GLN A 62 12.57 8.73 12.98
C GLN A 62 11.32 9.35 13.63
N ILE A 63 10.12 8.84 13.32
CA ILE A 63 8.84 9.32 13.85
C ILE A 63 8.43 8.37 14.99
N PRO A 64 8.23 8.87 16.22
CA PRO A 64 7.79 8.04 17.33
C PRO A 64 6.49 7.30 17.01
N LYS A 65 6.41 6.00 17.40
CA LYS A 65 5.25 5.12 17.19
C LYS A 65 4.95 4.79 15.72
N LEU A 66 5.89 5.06 14.81
CA LEU A 66 5.80 4.68 13.42
C LEU A 66 6.96 3.76 13.05
N ASP A 67 6.62 2.53 12.71
CA ASP A 67 7.54 1.52 12.22
C ASP A 67 7.34 1.30 10.71
N VAL A 68 8.35 0.74 10.05
CA VAL A 68 8.36 0.51 8.61
C VAL A 68 8.91 -0.89 8.31
N ILE A 69 8.30 -1.59 7.37
CA ILE A 69 8.91 -2.70 6.65
C ILE A 69 9.24 -2.17 5.26
N SER A 70 10.52 -2.12 4.93
CA SER A 70 11.01 -1.52 3.70
C SER A 70 10.82 -2.43 2.48
N ALA A 71 10.65 -1.84 1.30
CA ALA A 71 10.86 -2.52 0.02
C ALA A 71 12.34 -2.43 -0.41
N CYS A 72 12.67 -3.15 -1.47
CA CYS A 72 13.94 -3.04 -2.20
C CYS A 72 13.69 -3.34 -3.70
N GLU A 73 14.70 -3.09 -4.53
CA GLU A 73 14.59 -3.32 -5.99
C GLU A 73 14.31 -4.80 -6.31
N ASP A 74 14.85 -5.74 -5.54
CA ASP A 74 14.66 -7.17 -5.73
C ASP A 74 13.20 -7.60 -5.55
N LEU A 75 12.36 -6.79 -4.90
CA LEU A 75 10.92 -7.08 -4.78
C LEU A 75 10.22 -7.19 -6.15
N ALA A 76 10.79 -6.57 -7.20
CA ALA A 76 10.29 -6.76 -8.56
C ALA A 76 10.43 -8.21 -9.07
N ALA A 77 11.41 -8.95 -8.56
CA ALA A 77 11.60 -10.37 -8.90
C ALA A 77 10.57 -11.28 -8.23
N ALA A 78 10.01 -10.88 -7.09
CA ALA A 78 9.04 -11.67 -6.35
C ALA A 78 7.81 -12.06 -7.19
N GLU A 79 7.38 -11.20 -8.14
CA GLU A 79 6.27 -11.54 -9.06
C GLU A 79 6.56 -12.77 -9.93
N TYR A 80 7.82 -12.99 -10.30
CA TYR A 80 8.26 -14.14 -11.09
C TYR A 80 8.57 -15.34 -10.21
N GLU A 81 9.23 -15.13 -9.09
CA GLU A 81 9.65 -16.19 -8.15
C GLU A 81 8.44 -16.86 -7.48
N LEU A 82 7.39 -16.10 -7.20
CA LEU A 82 6.15 -16.60 -6.62
C LEU A 82 5.10 -17.04 -7.67
N ALA A 83 5.43 -17.02 -8.96
CA ALA A 83 4.46 -17.29 -10.01
C ALA A 83 3.78 -18.67 -9.86
N ASP A 84 4.52 -19.68 -9.43
CA ASP A 84 4.05 -21.05 -9.27
C ASP A 84 3.49 -21.35 -7.86
N ASP A 85 3.56 -20.40 -6.91
CA ASP A 85 2.97 -20.56 -5.59
C ASP A 85 1.45 -20.31 -5.65
N GLU A 86 0.67 -21.34 -5.37
CA GLU A 86 -0.80 -21.26 -5.32
C GLU A 86 -1.30 -20.27 -4.26
N ASN A 87 -0.52 -20.04 -3.20
CA ASN A 87 -0.86 -19.15 -2.09
C ASN A 87 -0.31 -17.73 -2.25
N ARG A 88 0.36 -17.40 -3.36
CA ARG A 88 1.03 -16.11 -3.57
C ARG A 88 0.20 -14.88 -3.24
N ASN A 89 -1.11 -14.93 -3.51
CA ASN A 89 -2.02 -13.82 -3.23
C ASN A 89 -2.28 -13.62 -1.73
N TYR A 90 -2.08 -14.64 -0.91
CA TYR A 90 -2.36 -14.65 0.53
C TYR A 90 -1.11 -14.51 1.40
N LEU A 91 0.09 -14.56 0.82
CA LEU A 91 1.35 -14.53 1.59
C LEU A 91 1.44 -13.29 2.48
N LEU A 92 1.19 -12.10 1.93
CA LEU A 92 1.26 -10.87 2.73
C LEU A 92 0.23 -10.89 3.87
N LYS A 93 -0.98 -11.40 3.63
CA LYS A 93 -2.02 -11.55 4.66
C LYS A 93 -1.56 -12.45 5.79
N GLN A 94 -0.94 -13.59 5.48
CA GLN A 94 -0.44 -14.52 6.48
C GLN A 94 0.62 -13.86 7.36
N TYR A 95 1.57 -13.14 6.78
CA TYR A 95 2.59 -12.42 7.54
C TYR A 95 2.01 -11.29 8.40
N ILE A 96 1.03 -10.53 7.87
CA ILE A 96 0.38 -9.45 8.65
C ILE A 96 -0.37 -10.01 9.85
N GLU A 97 -1.01 -11.18 9.75
CA GLU A 97 -1.69 -11.83 10.88
C GLU A 97 -0.79 -12.04 12.10
N GLU A 98 0.52 -12.27 11.89
CA GLU A 98 1.48 -12.46 12.99
C GLU A 98 1.78 -11.19 13.79
N ILE A 99 1.63 -10.01 13.16
CA ILE A 99 2.08 -8.73 13.73
C ILE A 99 0.95 -7.73 13.97
N LYS A 100 -0.23 -7.92 13.37
CA LYS A 100 -1.32 -6.92 13.37
C LYS A 100 -1.76 -6.45 14.76
N ASN A 101 -1.69 -7.31 15.75
CA ASN A 101 -2.11 -6.97 17.12
C ASN A 101 -1.17 -5.98 17.83
N ASN A 102 -0.01 -5.68 17.26
CA ASN A 102 0.96 -4.74 17.80
C ASN A 102 0.69 -3.29 17.36
N TYR A 103 -0.20 -3.08 16.38
CA TYR A 103 -0.45 -1.79 15.73
C TYR A 103 -1.93 -1.42 15.75
N ASP A 104 -2.20 -0.11 15.84
CA ASP A 104 -3.55 0.44 15.66
C ASP A 104 -3.89 0.54 14.17
N TYR A 105 -2.89 0.79 13.31
CA TYR A 105 -3.03 0.91 11.86
C TYR A 105 -1.83 0.31 11.14
N ILE A 106 -2.10 -0.43 10.07
CA ILE A 106 -1.10 -0.92 9.12
C ILE A 106 -1.43 -0.34 7.75
N PHE A 107 -0.53 0.46 7.19
CA PHE A 107 -0.61 0.98 5.83
C PHE A 107 0.22 0.13 4.90
N ILE A 108 -0.33 -0.23 3.75
CA ILE A 108 0.37 -0.93 2.68
C ILE A 108 0.47 0.01 1.48
N ASP A 109 1.68 0.47 1.17
CA ASP A 109 1.95 1.33 0.01
C ASP A 109 2.26 0.48 -1.21
N THR A 110 1.38 0.51 -2.21
CA THR A 110 1.45 -0.35 -3.39
C THR A 110 2.13 0.32 -4.59
N PRO A 111 2.74 -0.46 -5.51
CA PRO A 111 3.18 0.08 -6.78
C PRO A 111 1.98 0.53 -7.64
N PRO A 112 2.21 1.37 -8.67
CA PRO A 112 1.14 1.83 -9.56
C PRO A 112 0.67 0.76 -10.56
N THR A 113 1.27 -0.41 -10.54
CA THR A 113 0.91 -1.56 -11.39
C THR A 113 -0.18 -2.41 -10.75
N LEU A 114 -0.99 -3.08 -11.56
CA LEU A 114 -2.03 -4.01 -11.08
C LEU A 114 -1.53 -5.47 -11.10
N GLY A 115 -0.28 -5.69 -10.68
CA GLY A 115 0.37 -6.99 -10.59
C GLY A 115 0.16 -7.70 -9.27
N LEU A 116 0.94 -8.77 -9.03
CA LEU A 116 0.87 -9.62 -7.84
C LEU A 116 0.99 -8.80 -6.55
N LEU A 117 1.92 -7.85 -6.48
CA LEU A 117 2.16 -7.05 -5.27
C LEU A 117 0.91 -6.24 -4.87
N THR A 118 0.20 -5.65 -5.85
CA THR A 118 -1.05 -4.93 -5.61
C THR A 118 -2.18 -5.88 -5.22
N ILE A 119 -2.32 -7.03 -5.90
CA ILE A 119 -3.37 -8.02 -5.60
C ILE A 119 -3.16 -8.60 -4.20
N SER A 120 -1.93 -8.96 -3.83
CA SER A 120 -1.58 -9.46 -2.49
C SER A 120 -1.87 -8.41 -1.41
N SER A 121 -1.56 -7.14 -1.68
CA SER A 121 -1.85 -6.03 -0.78
C SER A 121 -3.36 -5.84 -0.55
N LEU A 122 -4.17 -5.87 -1.62
CA LEU A 122 -5.63 -5.79 -1.52
C LEU A 122 -6.23 -7.01 -0.80
N THR A 123 -5.64 -8.19 -1.00
CA THR A 123 -6.07 -9.43 -0.33
C THR A 123 -5.80 -9.37 1.18
N ALA A 124 -4.75 -8.68 1.59
CA ALA A 124 -4.33 -8.51 2.98
C ALA A 124 -5.01 -7.33 3.70
N SER A 125 -5.70 -6.45 2.97
CA SER A 125 -6.25 -5.21 3.53
C SER A 125 -7.70 -5.36 3.98
N ASP A 126 -8.11 -4.58 4.99
CA ASP A 126 -9.50 -4.41 5.40
C ASP A 126 -10.18 -3.31 4.56
N GLU A 127 -9.44 -2.25 4.25
CA GLU A 127 -9.95 -1.07 3.58
C GLU A 127 -8.97 -0.54 2.51
N VAL A 128 -9.52 0.06 1.46
CA VAL A 128 -8.76 0.71 0.38
C VAL A 128 -9.07 2.19 0.38
N LEU A 129 -8.02 3.00 0.33
CA LEU A 129 -8.09 4.43 0.14
C LEU A 129 -7.34 4.78 -1.16
N ILE A 130 -8.03 5.38 -2.13
CA ILE A 130 -7.48 5.64 -3.47
C ILE A 130 -7.10 7.10 -3.62
N PRO A 131 -5.81 7.47 -3.66
CA PRO A 131 -5.39 8.82 -4.03
C PRO A 131 -5.49 9.00 -5.54
N VAL A 132 -6.21 10.03 -5.98
CA VAL A 132 -6.41 10.38 -7.39
C VAL A 132 -5.91 11.80 -7.62
N GLN A 133 -4.99 11.98 -8.58
CA GLN A 133 -4.62 13.32 -9.02
C GLN A 133 -5.66 13.87 -9.99
N CYS A 134 -5.93 15.19 -9.88
CA CYS A 134 -6.86 15.85 -10.80
C CYS A 134 -6.20 16.13 -12.16
N GLU A 135 -5.87 15.05 -12.89
CA GLU A 135 -5.22 15.05 -14.21
C GLU A 135 -6.07 14.29 -15.24
N PHE A 136 -5.85 14.55 -16.52
CA PHE A 136 -6.68 14.05 -17.62
C PHE A 136 -6.89 12.53 -17.66
N PHE A 137 -5.84 11.75 -17.36
CA PHE A 137 -5.91 10.28 -17.40
C PHE A 137 -6.32 9.63 -16.06
N ALA A 138 -6.64 10.44 -15.05
CA ALA A 138 -6.91 9.93 -13.70
C ALA A 138 -8.13 8.99 -13.66
N LEU A 139 -9.18 9.29 -14.40
CA LEU A 139 -10.42 8.51 -14.40
C LEU A 139 -10.26 7.13 -15.05
N GLU A 140 -9.45 7.03 -16.10
CA GLU A 140 -9.16 5.73 -16.73
C GLU A 140 -8.41 4.81 -15.75
N GLY A 141 -7.40 5.34 -15.07
CA GLY A 141 -6.66 4.60 -14.05
C GLY A 141 -7.54 4.19 -12.87
N LEU A 142 -8.40 5.11 -12.40
CA LEU A 142 -9.37 4.85 -11.34
C LEU A 142 -10.32 3.71 -11.72
N SER A 143 -10.91 3.74 -12.91
CA SER A 143 -11.83 2.70 -13.38
C SER A 143 -11.17 1.32 -13.43
N LYS A 144 -9.91 1.23 -13.88
CA LYS A 144 -9.16 -0.04 -13.89
C LYS A 144 -8.90 -0.55 -12.48
N LEU A 145 -8.53 0.34 -11.56
CA LEU A 145 -8.28 -0.04 -10.16
C LEU A 145 -9.56 -0.50 -9.46
N ILE A 146 -10.69 0.21 -9.64
CA ILE A 146 -11.98 -0.19 -9.07
C ILE A 146 -12.37 -1.59 -9.55
N LYS A 147 -12.25 -1.90 -10.84
CA LYS A 147 -12.50 -3.26 -11.37
C LYS A 147 -11.59 -4.31 -10.72
N THR A 148 -10.33 -3.98 -10.49
CA THR A 148 -9.40 -4.90 -9.81
C THR A 148 -9.82 -5.13 -8.35
N ILE A 149 -10.24 -4.08 -7.64
CA ILE A 149 -10.76 -4.18 -6.27
C ILE A 149 -12.01 -5.09 -6.23
N GLU A 150 -12.93 -4.94 -7.18
CA GLU A 150 -14.13 -5.79 -7.28
C GLU A 150 -13.78 -7.26 -7.54
N ILE A 151 -12.79 -7.54 -8.40
CA ILE A 151 -12.30 -8.90 -8.66
C ILE A 151 -11.67 -9.49 -7.39
N VAL A 152 -10.83 -8.75 -6.69
CA VAL A 152 -10.22 -9.20 -5.43
C VAL A 152 -11.30 -9.44 -4.38
N LYS A 153 -12.25 -8.53 -4.23
CA LYS A 153 -13.36 -8.67 -3.29
C LYS A 153 -14.20 -9.91 -3.57
N SER A 154 -14.46 -10.21 -4.83
CA SER A 154 -15.30 -11.35 -5.21
C SER A 154 -14.61 -12.71 -5.05
N ASN A 155 -13.26 -12.77 -5.17
CA ASN A 155 -12.54 -14.03 -5.28
C ASN A 155 -11.53 -14.29 -4.15
N LEU A 156 -10.98 -13.24 -3.52
CA LEU A 156 -9.84 -13.35 -2.61
C LEU A 156 -10.11 -12.76 -1.22
N ASN A 157 -10.88 -11.65 -1.13
CA ASN A 157 -11.12 -10.95 0.13
C ASN A 157 -12.51 -10.29 0.15
N SER A 158 -13.54 -11.06 0.55
CA SER A 158 -14.94 -10.62 0.57
C SER A 158 -15.21 -9.43 1.50
N ASP A 159 -14.37 -9.24 2.52
CA ASP A 159 -14.53 -8.20 3.53
C ASP A 159 -13.89 -6.87 3.14
N LEU A 160 -13.14 -6.84 2.02
CA LEU A 160 -12.47 -5.64 1.53
C LEU A 160 -13.49 -4.52 1.25
N LYS A 161 -13.22 -3.33 1.80
CA LYS A 161 -14.08 -2.15 1.64
C LYS A 161 -13.34 -1.03 0.91
N LEU A 162 -14.01 -0.39 -0.03
CA LEU A 162 -13.55 0.90 -0.57
C LEU A 162 -13.95 1.99 0.44
N ASN A 163 -12.98 2.51 1.20
CA ASN A 163 -13.21 3.55 2.21
C ASN A 163 -13.44 4.92 1.55
N GLY A 164 -12.74 5.20 0.46
CA GLY A 164 -12.95 6.44 -0.28
C GLY A 164 -11.86 6.77 -1.29
N ILE A 165 -12.06 7.93 -1.92
CA ILE A 165 -11.13 8.51 -2.89
C ILE A 165 -10.62 9.84 -2.34
N ILE A 166 -9.30 10.05 -2.37
CA ILE A 166 -8.66 11.32 -1.99
C ILE A 166 -8.25 12.05 -3.27
N LEU A 167 -8.92 13.16 -3.57
CA LEU A 167 -8.49 14.04 -4.65
C LEU A 167 -7.23 14.81 -4.22
N THR A 168 -6.16 14.63 -4.95
CA THR A 168 -4.89 15.30 -4.70
C THR A 168 -4.59 16.32 -5.78
N MET A 169 -3.80 17.34 -5.48
CA MET A 169 -3.50 18.46 -6.38
C MET A 169 -4.78 19.16 -6.92
N TYR A 170 -5.83 19.19 -6.09
CA TYR A 170 -7.11 19.77 -6.42
C TYR A 170 -7.04 21.30 -6.44
N ASP A 171 -7.39 21.91 -7.55
CA ASP A 171 -7.54 23.39 -7.68
C ASP A 171 -8.98 23.71 -8.13
N LYS A 172 -9.74 24.40 -7.26
CA LYS A 172 -11.13 24.84 -7.54
C LYS A 172 -11.26 25.74 -8.77
N ARG A 173 -10.18 26.39 -9.19
CA ARG A 173 -10.17 27.27 -10.37
C ARG A 173 -10.04 26.48 -11.67
N ASN A 174 -9.67 25.19 -11.58
CA ASN A 174 -9.48 24.34 -12.74
C ASN A 174 -10.75 23.51 -12.99
N SER A 175 -11.36 23.69 -14.14
CA SER A 175 -12.56 22.95 -14.56
C SER A 175 -12.34 21.43 -14.61
N LEU A 176 -11.12 20.97 -14.91
CA LEU A 176 -10.76 19.56 -14.89
C LEU A 176 -10.86 18.97 -13.48
N SER A 177 -10.42 19.69 -12.44
CA SER A 177 -10.56 19.26 -11.05
C SER A 177 -12.03 19.04 -10.68
N SER A 178 -12.90 19.97 -11.07
CA SER A 178 -14.35 19.88 -10.82
C SER A 178 -14.99 18.73 -11.59
N LEU A 179 -14.54 18.45 -12.81
CA LEU A 179 -15.02 17.32 -13.61
C LEU A 179 -14.64 16.00 -12.94
N ILE A 180 -13.37 15.84 -12.55
CA ILE A 180 -12.88 14.63 -11.87
C ILE A 180 -13.59 14.41 -10.54
N GLU A 181 -13.84 15.48 -9.77
CA GLU A 181 -14.61 15.38 -8.53
C GLU A 181 -16.03 14.85 -8.79
N LYS A 182 -16.70 15.35 -9.80
CA LYS A 182 -18.06 14.92 -10.15
C LYS A 182 -18.08 13.43 -10.52
N GLU A 183 -17.22 13.01 -11.43
CA GLU A 183 -17.12 11.61 -11.89
C GLU A 183 -16.70 10.66 -10.76
N ALA A 184 -15.85 11.10 -9.83
CA ALA A 184 -15.45 10.29 -8.70
C ALA A 184 -16.57 10.09 -7.64
N ARG A 185 -17.65 10.90 -7.71
CA ARG A 185 -18.81 10.80 -6.82
C ARG A 185 -19.96 9.96 -7.40
N GLU A 186 -19.95 9.71 -8.69
CA GLU A 186 -20.90 8.83 -9.41
C GLU A 186 -20.45 7.36 -9.36
#